data_7e8e697954c47b3be4adf94fed87c732
#
_entry.id   7e8e697954c47b3be4adf94fed87c732
#
_cell.length_a   1.000
_cell.length_b   1.000
_cell.length_c   1.000
_cell.angle_alpha   90.00
_cell.angle_beta   90.00
_cell.angle_gamma   90.00
#
_symmetry.space_group_name_H-M   'P 1'
#
loop_
_entity.id
_entity.type
_entity.pdbx_description
1 polymer ?
#
loop_
_entity_poly.entity_id
_entity_poly.type
_entity_poly.pdbx_seq_one_letter_code
_entity_poly.pdbx_strand_id
1 'polypeptide(L)'
;GPLVLAYRADNPGSGAPGDSTFVLKALIEREIGPALFCVMWDPMAFQIAEEAGEGARIRMRLGGKSGTVSGDPVDLDVTVKKIARNVFQPYGPVMSPLGDMALLSSEHVDIAICTRRNQTFHADAFRAVGAEPADYRVVIVKSAQHFYNGFVGVAKEILYVATPGAADPDVTRLPYTKRKTPFWPKVADPWK
;
A
#
# COMPACT_ATOMS: atom_id res chain seq x y z
N GLY A 1 -1.12 20.15 2.13
CA GLY A 1 -1.10 18.70 2.38
C GLY A 1 -1.26 17.89 1.08
N PRO A 2 -0.95 16.60 1.08
CA PRO A 2 -1.03 15.70 -0.06
C PRO A 2 -2.47 15.33 -0.43
N LEU A 3 -2.63 14.83 -1.66
CA LEU A 3 -3.75 13.99 -2.03
C LEU A 3 -3.49 12.57 -1.48
N VAL A 4 -4.36 12.09 -0.59
CA VAL A 4 -4.26 10.73 -0.04
C VAL A 4 -5.15 9.79 -0.84
N LEU A 5 -4.57 8.74 -1.43
CA LEU A 5 -5.26 7.72 -2.22
C LEU A 5 -5.43 6.44 -1.39
N ALA A 6 -6.66 6.10 -1.05
CA ALA A 6 -6.99 4.85 -0.35
C ALA A 6 -7.07 3.69 -1.35
N TYR A 7 -6.06 2.83 -1.32
CA TYR A 7 -5.93 1.65 -2.17
C TYR A 7 -6.61 0.44 -1.50
N ARG A 8 -7.93 0.29 -1.72
CA ARG A 8 -8.77 -0.67 -1.02
C ARG A 8 -8.56 -2.12 -1.48
N ALA A 9 -8.35 -2.31 -2.78
CA ALA A 9 -8.31 -3.65 -3.38
C ALA A 9 -7.12 -4.51 -2.93
N ASP A 10 -6.08 -3.90 -2.36
CA ASP A 10 -4.93 -4.59 -1.76
C ASP A 10 -4.78 -4.30 -0.25
N ASN A 11 -5.92 -4.15 0.42
CA ASN A 11 -5.94 -3.94 1.87
C ASN A 11 -5.67 -5.24 2.65
N PRO A 12 -4.54 -5.37 3.39
CA PRO A 12 -4.25 -6.55 4.19
C PRO A 12 -5.32 -6.86 5.25
N GLY A 13 -6.01 -5.84 5.77
CA GLY A 13 -7.12 -6.02 6.71
C GLY A 13 -8.36 -6.67 6.10
N SER A 14 -8.49 -6.67 4.79
CA SER A 14 -9.52 -7.41 4.04
C SER A 14 -9.04 -8.78 3.55
N GLY A 15 -7.83 -9.21 3.94
CA GLY A 15 -7.25 -10.48 3.54
C GLY A 15 -6.35 -10.42 2.30
N ALA A 16 -6.19 -9.24 1.68
CA ALA A 16 -5.30 -9.09 0.54
C ALA A 16 -3.82 -9.23 0.94
N PRO A 17 -2.95 -9.58 -0.01
CA PRO A 17 -1.51 -9.75 0.26
C PRO A 17 -0.82 -8.50 0.78
N GLY A 18 -1.14 -7.32 0.25
CA GLY A 18 -0.49 -6.06 0.61
C GLY A 18 0.77 -5.76 -0.21
N ASP A 19 1.01 -6.51 -1.29
CA ASP A 19 2.17 -6.37 -2.18
C ASP A 19 1.82 -5.94 -3.61
N SER A 20 0.57 -5.53 -3.84
CA SER A 20 0.09 -5.22 -5.19
C SER A 20 0.76 -3.99 -5.80
N THR A 21 1.01 -4.07 -7.11
CA THR A 21 1.79 -3.12 -7.90
C THR A 21 0.97 -2.25 -8.85
N PHE A 22 -0.34 -2.47 -9.02
CA PHE A 22 -1.15 -1.75 -10.02
C PHE A 22 -1.06 -0.23 -9.89
N VAL A 23 -1.18 0.30 -8.66
CA VAL A 23 -1.06 1.76 -8.42
C VAL A 23 0.39 2.22 -8.58
N LEU A 24 1.36 1.44 -8.11
CA LEU A 24 2.78 1.76 -8.25
C LEU A 24 3.18 1.89 -9.73
N LYS A 25 2.77 0.94 -10.58
CA LYS A 25 2.99 1.00 -12.03
C LYS A 25 2.36 2.25 -12.62
N ALA A 26 1.12 2.56 -12.27
CA ALA A 26 0.44 3.76 -12.77
C ALA A 26 1.12 5.07 -12.38
N LEU A 27 1.73 5.15 -11.18
CA LEU A 27 2.50 6.31 -10.75
C LEU A 27 3.77 6.47 -11.59
N ILE A 28 4.49 5.37 -11.82
CA ILE A 28 5.74 5.35 -12.59
C ILE A 28 5.47 5.66 -14.06
N GLU A 29 4.55 4.95 -14.71
CA GLU A 29 4.23 5.11 -16.13
C GLU A 29 3.72 6.51 -16.49
N ARG A 30 3.10 7.20 -15.54
CA ARG A 30 2.56 8.55 -15.72
C ARG A 30 3.43 9.64 -15.09
N GLU A 31 4.60 9.30 -14.56
CA GLU A 31 5.53 10.22 -13.91
C GLU A 31 4.85 11.07 -12.81
N ILE A 32 3.94 10.45 -12.05
CA ILE A 32 3.21 11.13 -10.98
C ILE A 32 4.09 11.17 -9.73
N GLY A 33 4.56 12.36 -9.39
CA GLY A 33 5.41 12.58 -8.21
C GLY A 33 5.49 14.05 -7.78
N PRO A 34 6.15 14.33 -6.66
CA PRO A 34 6.65 13.35 -5.69
C PRO A 34 5.51 12.56 -5.04
N ALA A 35 5.63 11.23 -5.05
CA ALA A 35 4.64 10.34 -4.47
C ALA A 35 5.26 9.48 -3.35
N LEU A 36 4.49 9.22 -2.29
CA LEU A 36 4.84 8.31 -1.21
C LEU A 36 3.95 7.07 -1.30
N PHE A 37 4.53 5.95 -1.66
CA PHE A 37 3.81 4.71 -1.85
C PHE A 37 3.82 3.90 -0.55
N CYS A 38 2.69 3.49 -0.16
CA CYS A 38 2.24 2.76 1.02
C CYS A 38 3.26 1.85 1.71
N VAL A 39 2.86 1.31 2.85
CA VAL A 39 3.59 0.24 3.53
C VAL A 39 3.35 -1.05 2.74
N MET A 40 4.17 -1.33 1.74
CA MET A 40 4.11 -2.55 0.94
C MET A 40 4.70 -3.72 1.70
N TRP A 41 3.97 -4.82 1.79
CA TRP A 41 4.52 -6.05 2.38
C TRP A 41 5.45 -6.74 1.38
N ASP A 42 6.75 -6.63 1.61
CA ASP A 42 7.79 -7.27 0.79
C ASP A 42 9.03 -7.63 1.63
N PRO A 43 8.97 -8.71 2.44
CA PRO A 43 10.07 -9.08 3.32
C PRO A 43 11.36 -9.40 2.58
N MET A 44 11.28 -9.96 1.36
CA MET A 44 12.48 -10.28 0.57
C MET A 44 13.16 -9.02 0.06
N ALA A 45 12.39 -8.03 -0.40
CA ALA A 45 12.96 -6.74 -0.79
C ALA A 45 13.57 -6.02 0.41
N PHE A 46 12.99 -6.16 1.60
CA PHE A 46 13.57 -5.62 2.82
C PHE A 46 14.95 -6.24 3.12
N GLN A 47 15.09 -7.57 3.04
CA GLN A 47 16.38 -8.23 3.28
C GLN A 47 17.46 -7.75 2.31
N ILE A 48 17.13 -7.60 1.02
CA ILE A 48 18.06 -7.08 0.02
C ILE A 48 18.47 -5.63 0.34
N ALA A 49 17.49 -4.79 0.70
CA ALA A 49 17.76 -3.40 1.08
C ALA A 49 18.62 -3.31 2.33
N GLU A 50 18.40 -4.18 3.30
CA GLU A 50 19.17 -4.27 4.53
C GLU A 50 20.63 -4.67 4.28
N GLU A 51 20.86 -5.71 3.47
CA GLU A 51 22.19 -6.17 3.11
C GLU A 51 22.96 -5.12 2.32
N ALA A 52 22.26 -4.37 1.44
CA ALA A 52 22.85 -3.28 0.68
C ALA A 52 23.22 -2.07 1.56
N GLY A 53 22.42 -1.80 2.60
CA GLY A 53 22.63 -0.69 3.53
C GLY A 53 22.09 0.66 3.08
N GLU A 54 21.92 1.58 4.04
CA GLU A 54 21.47 2.95 3.75
C GLU A 54 22.46 3.68 2.82
N GLY A 55 21.92 4.39 1.82
CA GLY A 55 22.67 5.09 0.77
C GLY A 55 22.99 4.24 -0.46
N ALA A 56 22.84 2.92 -0.41
CA ALA A 56 23.10 2.06 -1.54
C ALA A 56 22.12 2.32 -2.69
N ARG A 57 22.63 2.29 -3.93
CA ARG A 57 21.84 2.34 -5.17
C ARG A 57 21.83 0.96 -5.78
N ILE A 58 20.66 0.37 -5.90
CA ILE A 58 20.48 -1.01 -6.36
C ILE A 58 19.25 -1.13 -7.26
N ARG A 59 19.27 -2.10 -8.16
CA ARG A 59 18.09 -2.50 -8.91
C ARG A 59 17.34 -3.57 -8.12
N MET A 60 16.06 -3.30 -7.84
CA MET A 60 15.22 -4.18 -7.02
C MET A 60 13.94 -4.56 -7.73
N ARG A 61 13.49 -5.78 -7.46
CA ARG A 61 12.16 -6.28 -7.86
C ARG A 61 11.20 -6.15 -6.68
N LEU A 62 10.17 -5.30 -6.85
CA LEU A 62 9.25 -4.90 -5.79
C LEU A 62 7.82 -5.40 -6.04
N GLY A 63 7.19 -5.89 -4.98
CA GLY A 63 5.79 -6.32 -4.96
C GLY A 63 5.44 -7.39 -5.98
N GLY A 64 4.13 -7.62 -6.19
CA GLY A 64 3.62 -8.53 -7.21
C GLY A 64 4.04 -9.99 -7.07
N LYS A 65 4.40 -10.42 -5.85
CA LYS A 65 4.98 -11.77 -5.57
C LYS A 65 3.95 -12.77 -5.07
N SER A 66 2.75 -12.28 -4.69
CA SER A 66 1.70 -13.09 -4.07
C SER A 66 0.65 -13.62 -5.07
N GLY A 67 1.00 -13.65 -6.35
CA GLY A 67 0.14 -14.16 -7.42
C GLY A 67 -0.52 -13.06 -8.25
N THR A 68 -1.35 -13.48 -9.21
CA THR A 68 -1.94 -12.60 -10.24
C THR A 68 -2.80 -11.45 -9.69
N VAL A 69 -3.38 -11.63 -8.50
CA VAL A 69 -4.17 -10.59 -7.82
C VAL A 69 -3.33 -9.41 -7.33
N SER A 70 -2.01 -9.59 -7.25
CA SER A 70 -1.06 -8.54 -6.86
C SER A 70 -0.46 -7.79 -8.06
N GLY A 71 -0.77 -8.22 -9.28
CA GLY A 71 -0.12 -7.73 -10.51
C GLY A 71 1.29 -8.28 -10.67
N ASP A 72 1.99 -7.85 -11.73
CA ASP A 72 3.38 -8.26 -11.95
C ASP A 72 4.34 -7.46 -11.08
N PRO A 73 5.46 -8.02 -10.64
CA PRO A 73 6.52 -7.28 -9.97
C PRO A 73 7.02 -6.09 -10.79
N VAL A 74 7.54 -5.08 -10.10
CA VAL A 74 8.14 -3.90 -10.72
C VAL A 74 9.63 -3.88 -10.46
N ASP A 75 10.44 -3.82 -11.53
CA ASP A 75 11.89 -3.67 -11.44
C ASP A 75 12.25 -2.18 -11.48
N LEU A 76 12.86 -1.67 -10.40
CA LEU A 76 13.23 -0.27 -10.23
C LEU A 76 14.67 -0.11 -9.78
N ASP A 77 15.32 0.96 -10.28
CA ASP A 77 16.53 1.47 -9.70
C ASP A 77 16.17 2.36 -8.51
N VAL A 78 16.61 1.97 -7.32
CA VAL A 78 16.25 2.64 -6.07
C VAL A 78 17.49 2.97 -5.24
N THR A 79 17.36 4.00 -4.42
CA THR A 79 18.29 4.29 -3.33
C THR A 79 17.65 3.86 -2.01
N VAL A 80 18.35 3.09 -1.21
CA VAL A 80 17.92 2.75 0.16
C VAL A 80 18.09 4.00 1.03
N LYS A 81 17.01 4.68 1.35
CA LYS A 81 17.05 5.96 2.09
C LYS A 81 17.18 5.74 3.59
N LYS A 82 16.42 4.79 4.13
CA LYS A 82 16.33 4.54 5.57
C LYS A 82 15.95 3.09 5.85
N ILE A 83 16.53 2.53 6.91
CA ILE A 83 16.15 1.24 7.49
C ILE A 83 15.71 1.49 8.93
N ALA A 84 14.55 0.97 9.32
CA ALA A 84 14.00 1.07 10.66
C ALA A 84 13.60 -0.31 11.18
N ARG A 85 13.91 -0.58 12.44
CA ARG A 85 13.65 -1.86 13.08
C ARG A 85 12.48 -1.79 14.04
N ASN A 86 11.75 -2.89 14.12
CA ASN A 86 10.66 -3.09 15.07
C ASN A 86 9.68 -1.90 15.11
N VAL A 87 9.20 -1.53 13.92
CA VAL A 87 8.33 -0.36 13.71
C VAL A 87 6.91 -0.67 14.12
N PHE A 88 6.28 0.31 14.78
CA PHE A 88 4.86 0.31 15.12
C PHE A 88 4.20 1.59 14.64
N GLN A 89 2.89 1.52 14.44
CA GLN A 89 2.04 2.67 14.14
C GLN A 89 0.83 2.72 15.07
N PRO A 90 0.26 3.89 15.36
CA PRO A 90 -0.98 3.99 16.12
C PRO A 90 -2.16 3.33 15.42
N TYR A 91 -3.00 2.63 16.19
CA TYR A 91 -4.29 2.11 15.77
C TYR A 91 -5.29 2.26 16.93
N GLY A 92 -5.98 3.39 16.98
CA GLY A 92 -6.78 3.76 18.15
C GLY A 92 -5.92 3.82 19.42
N PRO A 93 -6.31 3.13 20.50
CA PRO A 93 -5.56 3.16 21.76
C PRO A 93 -4.34 2.20 21.80
N VAL A 94 -4.11 1.43 20.73
CA VAL A 94 -3.04 0.42 20.68
C VAL A 94 -2.01 0.72 19.61
N MET A 95 -0.82 0.13 19.77
CA MET A 95 0.23 0.17 18.74
C MET A 95 0.17 -1.10 17.89
N SER A 96 0.14 -0.91 16.57
CA SER A 96 0.06 -1.99 15.58
C SER A 96 1.41 -2.21 14.91
N PRO A 97 1.98 -3.43 14.94
CA PRO A 97 3.32 -3.69 14.44
C PRO A 97 3.37 -3.75 12.90
N LEU A 98 4.43 -3.17 12.34
CA LEU A 98 4.79 -3.25 10.93
C LEU A 98 6.03 -4.13 10.69
N GLY A 99 6.71 -4.54 11.78
CA GLY A 99 7.98 -5.25 11.70
C GLY A 99 9.12 -4.31 11.34
N ASP A 100 10.09 -4.80 10.61
CA ASP A 100 11.18 -3.99 10.09
C ASP A 100 10.74 -3.33 8.79
N MET A 101 11.21 -2.12 8.55
CA MET A 101 10.81 -1.30 7.40
C MET A 101 12.02 -0.68 6.72
N ALA A 102 11.87 -0.43 5.43
CA ALA A 102 12.79 0.40 4.67
C ALA A 102 12.05 1.42 3.81
N LEU A 103 12.66 2.58 3.62
CA LEU A 103 12.26 3.57 2.62
C LEU A 103 13.20 3.46 1.42
N LEU A 104 12.63 3.19 0.27
CA LEU A 104 13.29 3.10 -1.02
C LEU A 104 12.89 4.29 -1.87
N SER A 105 13.86 4.99 -2.46
CA SER A 105 13.59 6.17 -3.29
C SER A 105 13.93 5.88 -4.75
N SER A 106 12.97 6.11 -5.63
CA SER A 106 13.16 6.15 -7.07
C SER A 106 12.98 7.59 -7.59
N GLU A 107 12.96 7.79 -8.91
CA GLU A 107 12.91 9.12 -9.51
C GLU A 107 11.66 9.94 -9.10
N HIS A 108 10.47 9.30 -9.06
CA HIS A 108 9.20 9.98 -8.79
C HIS A 108 8.48 9.48 -7.55
N VAL A 109 8.89 8.31 -7.03
CA VAL A 109 8.15 7.63 -5.98
C VAL A 109 9.08 7.13 -4.89
N ASP A 110 8.81 7.51 -3.65
CA ASP A 110 9.37 6.88 -2.47
C ASP A 110 8.45 5.75 -2.02
N ILE A 111 9.03 4.58 -1.74
CA ILE A 111 8.30 3.36 -1.44
C ILE A 111 8.67 2.87 -0.05
N ALA A 112 7.71 2.88 0.87
CA ALA A 112 7.89 2.25 2.18
C ALA A 112 7.56 0.75 2.08
N ILE A 113 8.51 -0.11 2.43
CA ILE A 113 8.31 -1.56 2.50
C ILE A 113 8.39 -2.06 3.94
N CYS A 114 7.72 -3.17 4.23
CA CYS A 114 7.69 -3.75 5.58
C CYS A 114 7.80 -5.28 5.56
N THR A 115 8.24 -5.84 6.68
CA THR A 115 8.37 -7.29 6.86
C THR A 115 7.11 -7.94 7.44
N ARG A 116 6.25 -7.18 8.11
CA ARG A 116 5.01 -7.70 8.67
C ARG A 116 3.80 -7.19 7.90
N ARG A 117 3.00 -8.11 7.36
CA ARG A 117 1.80 -7.79 6.61
C ARG A 117 0.78 -7.08 7.49
N ASN A 118 0.51 -5.81 7.19
CA ASN A 118 -0.46 -4.99 7.91
C ASN A 118 -0.99 -3.86 7.02
N GLN A 119 -2.06 -3.20 7.46
CA GLN A 119 -2.59 -2.00 6.82
C GLN A 119 -1.71 -0.78 7.14
N THR A 120 -1.86 0.27 6.34
CA THR A 120 -1.37 1.61 6.68
C THR A 120 -2.46 2.33 7.46
N PHE A 121 -2.30 2.50 8.77
CA PHE A 121 -3.30 3.15 9.64
C PHE A 121 -3.01 4.61 9.91
N HIS A 122 -1.72 4.98 10.00
CA HIS A 122 -1.31 6.28 10.49
C HIS A 122 -0.10 6.82 9.72
N ALA A 123 0.00 8.14 9.61
CA ALA A 123 1.13 8.85 9.01
C ALA A 123 2.47 8.50 9.65
N ASP A 124 2.48 8.12 10.92
CA ASP A 124 3.68 7.71 11.66
C ASP A 124 4.35 6.46 11.08
N ALA A 125 3.63 5.62 10.34
CA ALA A 125 4.22 4.50 9.60
C ALA A 125 5.30 5.00 8.61
N PHE A 126 5.07 6.14 7.98
CA PHE A 126 6.02 6.76 7.06
C PHE A 126 7.10 7.56 7.78
N ARG A 127 6.74 8.27 8.84
CA ARG A 127 7.68 9.05 9.67
C ARG A 127 8.74 8.15 10.30
N ALA A 128 8.37 6.92 10.66
CA ALA A 128 9.29 5.93 11.22
C ALA A 128 10.46 5.58 10.26
N VAL A 129 10.27 5.72 8.96
CA VAL A 129 11.32 5.57 7.93
C VAL A 129 11.79 6.89 7.34
N GLY A 130 11.53 8.01 8.04
CA GLY A 130 12.04 9.33 7.67
C GLY A 130 11.28 10.04 6.54
N ALA A 131 10.09 9.57 6.16
CA ALA A 131 9.26 10.23 5.16
C ALA A 131 8.12 11.01 5.85
N GLU A 132 8.07 12.34 5.64
CA GLU A 132 6.94 13.16 6.10
C GLU A 132 5.88 13.24 5.00
N PRO A 133 4.67 12.67 5.20
CA PRO A 133 3.63 12.65 4.18
C PRO A 133 3.29 14.03 3.60
N ALA A 134 3.43 15.10 4.39
CA ALA A 134 3.13 16.47 3.95
C ALA A 134 4.06 16.98 2.85
N ASP A 135 5.25 16.37 2.66
CA ASP A 135 6.24 16.77 1.65
C ASP A 135 5.93 16.21 0.25
N TYR A 136 4.93 15.34 0.14
CA TYR A 136 4.55 14.67 -1.11
C TYR A 136 3.27 15.28 -1.70
N ARG A 137 3.14 15.19 -3.02
CA ARG A 137 1.89 15.55 -3.71
C ARG A 137 0.82 14.49 -3.55
N VAL A 138 1.26 13.22 -3.56
CA VAL A 138 0.37 12.06 -3.50
C VAL A 138 0.89 11.08 -2.47
N VAL A 139 0.03 10.59 -1.59
CA VAL A 139 0.33 9.54 -0.62
C VAL A 139 -0.64 8.39 -0.82
N ILE A 140 -0.14 7.19 -1.02
CA ILE A 140 -0.95 5.99 -1.19
C ILE A 140 -0.99 5.22 0.12
N VAL A 141 -2.19 4.81 0.55
CA VAL A 141 -2.39 4.00 1.74
C VAL A 141 -3.15 2.71 1.41
N LYS A 142 -2.62 1.55 1.80
CA LYS A 142 -3.29 0.25 1.66
C LYS A 142 -4.23 0.02 2.84
N SER A 143 -5.37 0.66 2.78
CA SER A 143 -6.42 0.55 3.79
C SER A 143 -7.77 0.89 3.19
N ALA A 144 -8.86 0.40 3.78
CA ALA A 144 -10.21 0.72 3.33
C ALA A 144 -10.81 1.91 4.09
N GLN A 145 -10.67 1.93 5.42
CA GLN A 145 -11.30 2.96 6.28
C GLN A 145 -10.45 3.32 7.49
N HIS A 146 -9.73 2.37 8.07
CA HIS A 146 -9.02 2.56 9.34
C HIS A 146 -7.93 3.65 9.31
N PHE A 147 -7.42 3.98 8.11
CA PHE A 147 -6.41 5.04 7.92
C PHE A 147 -6.97 6.46 8.12
N TYR A 148 -8.28 6.65 8.00
CA TYR A 148 -8.89 7.98 7.86
C TYR A 148 -8.46 8.94 8.98
N ASN A 149 -8.62 8.54 10.24
CA ASN A 149 -8.25 9.36 11.39
C ASN A 149 -6.73 9.66 11.46
N GLY A 150 -5.89 8.75 10.96
CA GLY A 150 -4.44 8.92 10.95
C GLY A 150 -3.94 9.84 9.83
N PHE A 151 -4.79 10.17 8.85
CA PHE A 151 -4.40 10.97 7.69
C PHE A 151 -5.25 12.22 7.46
N VAL A 152 -6.45 12.32 8.03
CA VAL A 152 -7.33 13.48 7.81
C VAL A 152 -6.70 14.81 8.20
N GLY A 153 -5.83 14.82 9.21
CA GLY A 153 -5.12 16.03 9.67
C GLY A 153 -3.95 16.46 8.77
N VAL A 154 -3.46 15.57 7.90
CA VAL A 154 -2.34 15.85 6.98
C VAL A 154 -2.79 15.94 5.52
N ALA A 155 -3.90 15.29 5.17
CA ALA A 155 -4.42 15.24 3.81
C ALA A 155 -5.09 16.55 3.41
N LYS A 156 -4.81 17.02 2.18
CA LYS A 156 -5.64 18.06 1.53
C LYS A 156 -6.97 17.48 1.08
N GLU A 157 -6.94 16.26 0.56
CA GLU A 157 -8.09 15.53 0.06
C GLU A 157 -7.85 14.03 0.18
N ILE A 158 -8.91 13.24 0.38
CA ILE A 158 -8.85 11.79 0.45
C ILE A 158 -9.74 11.22 -0.65
N LEU A 159 -9.16 10.42 -1.54
CA LEU A 159 -9.85 9.71 -2.62
C LEU A 159 -9.69 8.21 -2.47
N TYR A 160 -10.71 7.47 -2.88
CA TYR A 160 -10.69 6.02 -2.95
C TYR A 160 -10.43 5.57 -4.39
N VAL A 161 -9.39 4.75 -4.58
CA VAL A 161 -9.04 4.25 -5.91
C VAL A 161 -9.58 2.84 -6.13
N ALA A 162 -10.16 2.63 -7.31
CA ALA A 162 -10.61 1.34 -7.79
C ALA A 162 -9.54 0.73 -8.70
N THR A 163 -9.07 -0.46 -8.35
CA THR A 163 -8.05 -1.21 -9.10
C THR A 163 -8.40 -2.68 -9.07
N PRO A 164 -7.79 -3.51 -9.91
CA PRO A 164 -7.76 -4.95 -9.67
C PRO A 164 -7.13 -5.25 -8.31
N GLY A 165 -7.45 -6.40 -7.72
CA GLY A 165 -6.87 -6.84 -6.45
C GLY A 165 -7.67 -7.95 -5.79
N ALA A 166 -7.11 -8.51 -4.70
CA ALA A 166 -7.72 -9.62 -3.97
C ALA A 166 -8.96 -9.21 -3.14
N ALA A 167 -9.07 -7.92 -2.79
CA ALA A 167 -10.17 -7.36 -2.00
C ALA A 167 -10.95 -6.33 -2.84
N ASP A 168 -11.46 -6.76 -4.00
CA ASP A 168 -12.28 -5.90 -4.86
C ASP A 168 -13.49 -5.38 -4.06
N PRO A 169 -13.66 -4.06 -3.94
CA PRO A 169 -14.79 -3.47 -3.23
C PRO A 169 -16.13 -3.69 -3.95
N ASP A 170 -16.12 -4.01 -5.23
CA ASP A 170 -17.30 -4.34 -6.01
C ASP A 170 -17.58 -5.84 -5.97
N VAL A 171 -18.37 -6.26 -4.98
CA VAL A 171 -18.75 -7.67 -4.81
C VAL A 171 -19.54 -8.26 -5.98
N THR A 172 -20.06 -7.43 -6.89
CA THR A 172 -20.78 -7.91 -8.08
C THR A 172 -19.86 -8.58 -9.08
N ARG A 173 -18.57 -8.22 -9.07
CA ARG A 173 -17.51 -8.77 -9.94
C ARG A 173 -16.97 -10.11 -9.46
N LEU A 174 -17.25 -10.49 -8.22
CA LEU A 174 -16.72 -11.73 -7.66
C LEU A 174 -17.31 -12.95 -8.39
N PRO A 175 -16.49 -13.92 -8.80
CA PRO A 175 -16.92 -15.07 -9.58
C PRO A 175 -17.57 -16.14 -8.69
N TYR A 176 -18.76 -15.85 -8.17
CA TYR A 176 -19.50 -16.82 -7.38
C TYR A 176 -19.99 -17.97 -8.25
N THR A 177 -19.41 -19.16 -8.06
CA THR A 177 -19.76 -20.37 -8.82
C THR A 177 -20.76 -21.27 -8.09
N LYS A 178 -20.79 -21.22 -6.75
CA LYS A 178 -21.63 -22.08 -5.92
C LYS A 178 -22.95 -21.42 -5.48
N ARG A 179 -22.97 -20.08 -5.45
CA ARG A 179 -24.18 -19.32 -5.07
C ARG A 179 -25.12 -19.22 -6.27
N LYS A 180 -26.31 -19.83 -6.16
CA LYS A 180 -27.36 -19.81 -7.19
C LYS A 180 -28.45 -18.78 -6.91
N THR A 181 -28.62 -18.37 -5.65
CA THR A 181 -29.65 -17.42 -5.22
C THR A 181 -29.21 -15.99 -5.56
N PRO A 182 -30.08 -15.16 -6.14
CA PRO A 182 -29.82 -13.74 -6.31
C PRO A 182 -29.44 -13.06 -4.99
N PHE A 183 -28.62 -12.01 -5.05
CA PHE A 183 -28.23 -11.26 -3.86
C PHE A 183 -27.94 -9.79 -4.21
N TRP A 184 -28.19 -8.93 -3.24
CA TRP A 184 -27.81 -7.52 -3.36
C TRP A 184 -26.27 -7.37 -3.18
N PRO A 185 -25.59 -6.50 -3.92
CA PRO A 185 -26.09 -5.56 -4.92
C PRO A 185 -26.05 -6.09 -6.38
N LYS A 186 -25.83 -7.40 -6.59
CA LYS A 186 -25.81 -8.00 -7.94
C LYS A 186 -27.17 -7.89 -8.63
N VAL A 187 -28.26 -7.92 -7.86
CA VAL A 187 -29.63 -7.58 -8.27
C VAL A 187 -30.20 -6.52 -7.33
N ALA A 188 -31.04 -5.64 -7.86
CA ALA A 188 -31.62 -4.55 -7.07
C ALA A 188 -32.54 -5.05 -5.93
N ASP A 189 -33.29 -6.10 -6.18
CA ASP A 189 -34.21 -6.74 -5.22
C ASP A 189 -34.05 -8.26 -5.27
N PRO A 190 -33.31 -8.85 -4.30
CA PRO A 190 -33.07 -10.30 -4.27
C PRO A 190 -34.28 -11.12 -3.78
N TRP A 191 -35.35 -10.45 -3.38
CA TRP A 191 -36.57 -11.10 -2.86
C TRP A 191 -37.69 -11.20 -3.90
N LYS A 192 -37.48 -10.62 -5.06
CA LYS A 192 -38.32 -10.76 -6.26
C LYS A 192 -37.66 -11.73 -7.22
#